data_6f054a3b96b0dd0f537deed9762fb00f
#
_entry.id   6f054a3b96b0dd0f537deed9762fb00f
#
_cell.length_a   1.000
_cell.length_b   1.000
_cell.length_c   1.000
_cell.angle_alpha   90.00
_cell.angle_beta   90.00
_cell.angle_gamma   90.00
#
_symmetry.space_group_name_H-M   'P 1'
#
loop_
_entity.id
_entity.type
_entity.pdbx_description
1 polymer ?
#
loop_
_entity_poly.entity_id
_entity_poly.type
_entity_poly.pdbx_seq_one_letter_code
_entity_poly.pdbx_strand_id
1 'polypeptide(L)'
;DNANFRKYIRNYLYRNGILKSSKKKNATDEAGTYEIYYNYEIKVSWVKPHQLLALNRGEKEGILKVDVDAPMEKVETFLESKLIHKNNPETTKLLKLSINDALKRLILPSVEREIRADLTEKAEEVAIKNFGINLKNLLMQPPIKSKTVLGFDPAFRTGCKLAVISSTGELLHIDVIYPHEPKND
;
A
#
# COMPACT_ATOMS: atom_id res chain seq x y z
N ASP A 1 -27.53 -6.87 -8.95
CA ASP A 1 -26.41 -7.08 -8.04
C ASP A 1 -26.82 -8.13 -7.00
N ASN A 2 -26.15 -9.31 -7.01
CA ASN A 2 -26.43 -10.40 -6.09
C ASN A 2 -25.24 -10.54 -5.13
N ALA A 3 -25.48 -10.33 -3.85
CA ALA A 3 -24.46 -10.38 -2.80
C ALA A 3 -23.70 -11.72 -2.76
N ASN A 4 -24.39 -12.84 -3.04
CA ASN A 4 -23.76 -14.17 -3.06
C ASN A 4 -22.80 -14.34 -4.24
N PHE A 5 -23.13 -13.79 -5.42
CA PHE A 5 -22.24 -13.80 -6.58
C PHE A 5 -21.02 -12.94 -6.32
N ARG A 6 -21.23 -11.76 -5.76
CA ARG A 6 -20.14 -10.86 -5.38
C ARG A 6 -19.19 -11.50 -4.36
N LYS A 7 -19.72 -12.13 -3.32
CA LYS A 7 -18.95 -12.87 -2.32
C LYS A 7 -18.14 -14.01 -2.95
N TYR A 8 -18.73 -14.77 -3.87
CA TYR A 8 -18.04 -15.84 -4.59
C TYR A 8 -16.87 -15.29 -5.40
N ILE A 9 -17.11 -14.25 -6.20
CA ILE A 9 -16.08 -13.61 -7.04
C ILE A 9 -14.95 -13.05 -6.19
N ARG A 10 -15.27 -12.35 -5.10
CA ARG A 10 -14.29 -11.83 -4.15
C ARG A 10 -13.40 -12.93 -3.58
N ASN A 11 -13.99 -14.01 -3.10
CA ASN A 11 -13.23 -15.14 -2.56
C ASN A 11 -12.37 -15.82 -3.63
N TYR A 12 -12.89 -15.90 -4.85
CA TYR A 12 -12.15 -16.45 -5.98
C TYR A 12 -10.93 -15.58 -6.33
N LEU A 13 -11.10 -14.27 -6.47
CA LEU A 13 -10.00 -13.34 -6.74
C LEU A 13 -8.97 -13.34 -5.60
N TYR A 14 -9.40 -13.36 -4.36
CA TYR A 14 -8.48 -13.40 -3.22
C TYR A 14 -7.57 -14.64 -3.26
N ARG A 15 -8.13 -15.79 -3.62
CA ARG A 15 -7.39 -17.08 -3.63
C ARG A 15 -6.57 -17.31 -4.89
N ASN A 16 -7.05 -16.88 -6.04
CA ASN A 16 -6.49 -17.21 -7.35
C ASN A 16 -5.93 -15.97 -8.08
N GLY A 17 -6.20 -14.78 -7.59
CA GLY A 17 -5.71 -13.54 -8.17
C GLY A 17 -4.21 -13.37 -7.99
N ILE A 18 -3.61 -12.75 -8.98
CA ILE A 18 -2.21 -12.33 -8.99
C ILE A 18 -2.19 -10.80 -9.00
N LEU A 19 -1.57 -10.23 -7.98
CA LEU A 19 -1.27 -8.80 -7.94
C LEU A 19 -0.05 -8.57 -8.83
N LYS A 20 -0.24 -7.75 -9.86
CA LYS A 20 0.81 -7.41 -10.83
C LYS A 20 1.16 -5.94 -10.69
N SER A 21 2.44 -5.63 -10.75
CA SER A 21 2.92 -4.25 -10.76
C SER A 21 3.86 -4.02 -11.93
N SER A 22 3.74 -2.86 -12.55
CA SER A 22 4.60 -2.42 -13.65
C SER A 22 4.93 -0.94 -13.54
N LYS A 23 6.11 -0.53 -14.02
CA LYS A 23 6.46 0.89 -14.13
C LYS A 23 5.61 1.56 -15.21
N LYS A 24 5.03 2.73 -14.91
CA LYS A 24 4.35 3.53 -15.92
C LYS A 24 5.34 4.09 -16.94
N LYS A 25 4.96 4.12 -18.23
CA LYS A 25 5.87 4.48 -19.35
C LYS A 25 6.60 5.81 -19.18
N ASN A 26 5.96 6.81 -18.57
CA ASN A 26 6.49 8.16 -18.42
C ASN A 26 6.87 8.50 -16.97
N ALA A 27 7.00 7.51 -16.10
CA ALA A 27 7.32 7.75 -14.70
C ALA A 27 8.83 7.85 -14.50
N THR A 28 9.24 8.85 -13.73
CA THR A 28 10.62 9.03 -13.28
C THR A 28 10.76 8.54 -11.85
N ASP A 29 11.71 7.66 -11.60
CA ASP A 29 12.10 7.17 -10.27
C ASP A 29 13.62 7.33 -10.16
N GLU A 30 14.06 8.56 -9.88
CA GLU A 30 15.49 8.92 -9.88
C GLU A 30 16.30 8.13 -8.85
N ALA A 31 15.68 7.83 -7.71
CA ALA A 31 16.33 7.08 -6.64
C ALA A 31 16.20 5.55 -6.78
N GLY A 32 15.47 5.05 -7.79
CA GLY A 32 15.22 3.62 -7.96
C GLY A 32 14.44 2.96 -6.82
N THR A 33 13.67 3.76 -6.07
CA THR A 33 12.97 3.32 -4.86
C THR A 33 12.00 2.15 -5.11
N TYR A 34 11.41 2.10 -6.32
CA TYR A 34 10.42 1.10 -6.69
C TYR A 34 10.93 0.08 -7.72
N GLU A 35 12.24 0.02 -7.98
CA GLU A 35 12.82 -0.83 -9.02
C GLU A 35 12.44 -2.31 -8.87
N ILE A 36 12.42 -2.83 -7.64
CA ILE A 36 12.02 -4.21 -7.35
C ILE A 36 10.55 -4.52 -7.69
N TYR A 37 9.72 -3.49 -7.91
CA TYR A 37 8.30 -3.61 -8.25
C TYR A 37 7.99 -3.29 -9.71
N TYR A 38 8.97 -3.03 -10.58
CA TYR A 38 8.72 -2.69 -11.99
C TYR A 38 8.14 -3.84 -12.81
N ASN A 39 8.46 -5.07 -12.45
CA ASN A 39 7.91 -6.30 -13.05
C ASN A 39 7.62 -7.31 -11.94
N TYR A 40 6.70 -6.95 -11.06
CA TYR A 40 6.44 -7.72 -9.85
C TYR A 40 5.09 -8.43 -9.93
N GLU A 41 5.09 -9.72 -9.59
CA GLU A 41 3.89 -10.55 -9.53
C GLU A 41 3.87 -11.36 -8.24
N ILE A 42 2.74 -11.38 -7.55
CA ILE A 42 2.52 -12.19 -6.35
C ILE A 42 1.04 -12.59 -6.24
N LYS A 43 0.75 -13.75 -5.68
CA LYS A 43 -0.62 -14.11 -5.34
C LYS A 43 -1.20 -13.10 -4.34
N VAL A 44 -2.44 -12.66 -4.57
CA VAL A 44 -3.15 -11.72 -3.69
C VAL A 44 -3.13 -12.19 -2.23
N SER A 45 -3.35 -13.50 -2.00
CA SER A 45 -3.35 -14.09 -0.65
C SER A 45 -1.97 -14.19 0.01
N TRP A 46 -0.88 -13.95 -0.72
CA TRP A 46 0.50 -14.08 -0.23
C TRP A 46 1.21 -12.74 -0.05
N VAL A 47 0.61 -11.66 -0.54
CA VAL A 47 1.22 -10.34 -0.43
C VAL A 47 1.43 -9.97 1.05
N LYS A 48 2.65 -9.56 1.36
CA LYS A 48 3.01 -9.13 2.71
C LYS A 48 2.67 -7.66 2.94
N PRO A 49 2.37 -7.24 4.20
CA PRO A 49 2.00 -5.88 4.53
C PRO A 49 2.93 -4.81 3.94
N HIS A 50 4.24 -4.95 4.13
CA HIS A 50 5.23 -3.98 3.62
C HIS A 50 5.28 -3.91 2.09
N GLN A 51 5.06 -5.04 1.39
CA GLN A 51 5.02 -5.07 -0.07
C GLN A 51 3.79 -4.32 -0.59
N LEU A 52 2.62 -4.59 0.00
CA LEU A 52 1.38 -3.91 -0.39
C LEU A 52 1.45 -2.40 -0.15
N LEU A 53 1.97 -1.97 1.00
CA LEU A 53 2.13 -0.54 1.31
C LEU A 53 3.12 0.14 0.35
N ALA A 54 4.21 -0.54 -0.04
CA ALA A 54 5.15 -0.04 -1.03
C ALA A 54 4.52 0.08 -2.43
N LEU A 55 3.73 -0.92 -2.86
CA LEU A 55 2.98 -0.89 -4.12
C LEU A 55 1.96 0.24 -4.15
N ASN A 56 1.16 0.40 -3.09
CA ASN A 56 0.19 1.48 -2.96
C ASN A 56 0.85 2.86 -2.98
N ARG A 57 2.02 2.99 -2.34
CA ARG A 57 2.79 4.23 -2.36
C ARG A 57 3.32 4.56 -3.74
N GLY A 58 3.93 3.60 -4.43
CA GLY A 58 4.44 3.79 -5.79
C GLY A 58 3.33 4.11 -6.80
N GLU A 59 2.12 3.56 -6.60
CA GLU A 59 0.94 3.89 -7.41
C GLU A 59 0.44 5.31 -7.14
N LYS A 60 0.40 5.73 -5.86
CA LYS A 60 0.02 7.09 -5.43
C LYS A 60 1.01 8.15 -5.93
N GLU A 61 2.28 7.84 -5.96
CA GLU A 61 3.35 8.70 -6.50
C GLU A 61 3.38 8.70 -8.04
N GLY A 62 2.51 7.91 -8.69
CA GLY A 62 2.37 7.87 -10.15
C GLY A 62 3.46 7.07 -10.86
N ILE A 63 4.31 6.35 -10.12
CA ILE A 63 5.44 5.57 -10.67
C ILE A 63 4.99 4.19 -11.10
N LEU A 64 4.19 3.51 -10.28
CA LEU A 64 3.70 2.17 -10.54
C LEU A 64 2.26 2.18 -11.06
N LYS A 65 1.94 1.14 -11.84
CA LYS A 65 0.59 0.70 -12.15
C LYS A 65 0.41 -0.66 -11.48
N VAL A 66 -0.65 -0.80 -10.66
CA VAL A 66 -0.92 -2.03 -9.91
C VAL A 66 -2.30 -2.54 -10.28
N ASP A 67 -2.37 -3.77 -10.76
CA ASP A 67 -3.59 -4.44 -11.20
C ASP A 67 -3.71 -5.81 -10.51
N VAL A 68 -4.93 -6.33 -10.40
CA VAL A 68 -5.19 -7.71 -9.98
C VAL A 68 -5.70 -8.50 -11.18
N ASP A 69 -4.96 -9.50 -11.59
CA ASP A 69 -5.31 -10.40 -12.69
C ASP A 69 -5.71 -11.78 -12.16
N ALA A 70 -6.70 -12.41 -12.78
CA ALA A 70 -7.11 -13.77 -12.42
C ALA A 70 -7.72 -14.49 -13.62
N PRO A 71 -7.56 -15.83 -13.73
CA PRO A 71 -8.23 -16.62 -14.77
C PRO A 71 -9.74 -16.63 -14.50
N MET A 72 -10.52 -15.99 -15.38
CA MET A 72 -11.95 -15.71 -15.14
C MET A 72 -12.89 -16.84 -15.61
N GLU A 73 -12.39 -17.82 -16.34
CA GLU A 73 -13.18 -18.92 -16.92
C GLU A 73 -14.10 -19.63 -15.91
N LYS A 74 -13.58 -19.88 -14.70
CA LYS A 74 -14.38 -20.51 -13.63
C LYS A 74 -15.47 -19.59 -13.08
N VAL A 75 -15.22 -18.29 -13.04
CA VAL A 75 -16.20 -17.29 -12.60
C VAL A 75 -17.29 -17.15 -13.65
N GLU A 76 -16.92 -17.08 -14.93
CA GLU A 76 -17.86 -17.01 -16.06
C GLU A 76 -18.75 -18.25 -16.09
N THR A 77 -18.15 -19.45 -16.04
CA THR A 77 -18.90 -20.72 -15.98
C THR A 77 -19.86 -20.79 -14.79
N PHE A 78 -19.43 -20.34 -13.61
CA PHE A 78 -20.28 -20.30 -12.44
C PHE A 78 -21.48 -19.37 -12.65
N LEU A 79 -21.27 -18.17 -13.15
CA LEU A 79 -22.35 -17.21 -13.40
C LEU A 79 -23.28 -17.68 -14.49
N GLU A 80 -22.76 -18.23 -15.59
CA GLU A 80 -23.55 -18.83 -16.66
C GLU A 80 -24.46 -19.93 -16.12
N SER A 81 -23.95 -20.84 -15.30
CA SER A 81 -24.71 -21.93 -14.69
C SER A 81 -25.86 -21.47 -13.78
N LYS A 82 -25.71 -20.28 -13.19
CA LYS A 82 -26.71 -19.71 -12.27
C LYS A 82 -27.73 -18.80 -12.95
N LEU A 83 -27.38 -18.21 -14.07
CA LEU A 83 -28.19 -17.18 -14.72
C LEU A 83 -28.85 -17.66 -16.01
N ILE A 84 -28.29 -18.69 -16.66
CA ILE A 84 -28.81 -19.21 -17.94
C ILE A 84 -29.61 -20.47 -17.71
N HIS A 85 -30.94 -20.33 -17.61
CA HIS A 85 -31.84 -21.46 -17.28
C HIS A 85 -32.62 -22.02 -18.48
N LYS A 86 -32.56 -21.40 -19.66
CA LYS A 86 -33.32 -21.80 -20.85
C LYS A 86 -32.45 -21.92 -22.10
N ASN A 87 -32.71 -22.95 -22.89
CA ASN A 87 -31.93 -23.30 -24.09
C ASN A 87 -32.37 -22.56 -25.37
N ASN A 88 -32.77 -21.28 -25.28
CA ASN A 88 -32.92 -20.47 -26.49
C ASN A 88 -31.54 -19.95 -26.91
N PRO A 89 -31.01 -20.32 -28.10
CA PRO A 89 -29.65 -19.97 -28.51
C PRO A 89 -29.40 -18.46 -28.57
N GLU A 90 -30.35 -17.68 -29.04
CA GLU A 90 -30.20 -16.22 -29.19
C GLU A 90 -30.16 -15.54 -27.79
N THR A 91 -31.09 -15.90 -26.91
CA THR A 91 -31.14 -15.39 -25.54
C THR A 91 -29.89 -15.80 -24.75
N THR A 92 -29.42 -17.05 -24.95
CA THR A 92 -28.18 -17.53 -24.32
C THR A 92 -26.97 -16.72 -24.75
N LYS A 93 -26.84 -16.44 -26.04
CA LYS A 93 -25.74 -15.61 -26.57
C LYS A 93 -25.75 -14.19 -25.98
N LEU A 94 -26.94 -13.57 -25.91
CA LEU A 94 -27.09 -12.23 -25.34
C LEU A 94 -26.74 -12.20 -23.85
N LEU A 95 -27.22 -13.20 -23.08
CA LEU A 95 -26.91 -13.31 -21.66
C LEU A 95 -25.41 -13.50 -21.40
N LYS A 96 -24.72 -14.34 -22.19
CA LYS A 96 -23.27 -14.49 -22.06
C LYS A 96 -22.51 -13.19 -22.31
N LEU A 97 -22.89 -12.44 -23.33
CA LEU A 97 -22.30 -11.13 -23.60
C LEU A 97 -22.54 -10.15 -22.45
N SER A 98 -23.77 -10.13 -21.90
CA SER A 98 -24.12 -9.27 -20.77
C SER A 98 -23.38 -9.64 -19.47
N ILE A 99 -23.21 -10.94 -19.21
CA ILE A 99 -22.43 -11.44 -18.06
C ILE A 99 -20.97 -10.98 -18.18
N ASN A 100 -20.37 -11.15 -19.36
CA ASN A 100 -18.99 -10.77 -19.61
C ASN A 100 -18.78 -9.25 -19.48
N ASP A 101 -19.68 -8.44 -20.05
CA ASP A 101 -19.64 -6.98 -19.91
C ASP A 101 -19.80 -6.56 -18.43
N ALA A 102 -20.78 -7.11 -17.72
CA ALA A 102 -21.00 -6.81 -16.31
C ALA A 102 -19.80 -7.20 -15.45
N LEU A 103 -19.20 -8.36 -15.71
CA LEU A 103 -17.98 -8.80 -15.01
C LEU A 103 -16.86 -7.80 -15.23
N LYS A 104 -16.48 -7.56 -16.47
CA LYS A 104 -15.29 -6.76 -16.81
C LYS A 104 -15.43 -5.29 -16.42
N ARG A 105 -16.59 -4.71 -16.66
CA ARG A 105 -16.80 -3.28 -16.52
C ARG A 105 -17.27 -2.86 -15.12
N LEU A 106 -18.03 -3.70 -14.43
CA LEU A 106 -18.67 -3.32 -13.17
C LEU A 106 -18.15 -4.12 -11.96
N ILE A 107 -18.16 -5.45 -12.05
CA ILE A 107 -17.95 -6.30 -10.87
C ILE A 107 -16.46 -6.39 -10.53
N LEU A 108 -15.62 -6.74 -11.49
CA LEU A 108 -14.19 -6.93 -11.25
C LEU A 108 -13.50 -5.68 -10.71
N PRO A 109 -13.67 -4.47 -11.30
CA PRO A 109 -13.04 -3.27 -10.77
C PRO A 109 -13.53 -2.91 -9.37
N SER A 110 -14.79 -3.25 -9.04
CA SER A 110 -15.34 -3.01 -7.71
C SER A 110 -14.80 -3.99 -6.68
N VAL A 111 -14.75 -5.29 -7.02
CA VAL A 111 -14.24 -6.35 -6.13
C VAL A 111 -12.74 -6.21 -5.92
N GLU A 112 -12.00 -5.82 -6.95
CA GLU A 112 -10.56 -5.51 -6.83
C GLU A 112 -10.32 -4.39 -5.81
N ARG A 113 -11.05 -3.28 -5.91
CA ARG A 113 -10.95 -2.18 -4.94
C ARG A 113 -11.27 -2.62 -3.52
N GLU A 114 -12.29 -3.46 -3.33
CA GLU A 114 -12.62 -4.00 -2.01
C GLU A 114 -11.50 -4.86 -1.44
N ILE A 115 -10.96 -5.78 -2.24
CA ILE A 115 -9.85 -6.65 -1.81
C ILE A 115 -8.62 -5.80 -1.45
N ARG A 116 -8.28 -4.82 -2.30
CA ARG A 116 -7.14 -3.94 -2.04
C ARG A 116 -7.35 -3.08 -0.78
N ALA A 117 -8.56 -2.57 -0.57
CA ALA A 117 -8.89 -1.80 0.64
C ALA A 117 -8.74 -2.65 1.91
N ASP A 118 -9.33 -3.85 1.94
CA ASP A 118 -9.22 -4.76 3.09
C ASP A 118 -7.77 -5.18 3.39
N LEU A 119 -6.99 -5.42 2.34
CA LEU A 119 -5.58 -5.78 2.49
C LEU A 119 -4.76 -4.58 2.99
N THR A 120 -5.07 -3.38 2.54
CA THR A 120 -4.39 -2.14 2.96
C THR A 120 -4.66 -1.86 4.43
N GLU A 121 -5.91 -1.93 4.88
CA GLU A 121 -6.28 -1.75 6.28
C GLU A 121 -5.49 -2.70 7.20
N LYS A 122 -5.46 -3.99 6.87
CA LYS A 122 -4.67 -4.98 7.62
C LYS A 122 -3.17 -4.70 7.58
N ALA A 123 -2.67 -4.24 6.45
CA ALA A 123 -1.25 -3.91 6.31
C ALA A 123 -0.85 -2.68 7.14
N GLU A 124 -1.72 -1.67 7.19
CA GLU A 124 -1.55 -0.47 8.00
C GLU A 124 -1.58 -0.79 9.50
N GLU A 125 -2.51 -1.63 9.96
CA GLU A 125 -2.54 -2.09 11.37
C GLU A 125 -1.21 -2.74 11.79
N VAL A 126 -0.68 -3.64 10.95
CA VAL A 126 0.62 -4.29 11.22
C VAL A 126 1.75 -3.28 11.23
N ALA A 127 1.77 -2.34 10.29
CA ALA A 127 2.80 -1.31 10.19
C ALA A 127 2.77 -0.37 11.40
N ILE A 128 1.60 0.09 11.84
CA ILE A 128 1.41 0.94 13.02
C ILE A 128 1.89 0.21 14.28
N LYS A 129 1.53 -1.06 14.44
CA LYS A 129 1.99 -1.87 15.58
C LYS A 129 3.52 -1.99 15.63
N ASN A 130 4.14 -2.30 14.49
CA ASN A 130 5.60 -2.41 14.39
C ASN A 130 6.29 -1.06 14.65
N PHE A 131 5.74 0.03 14.11
CA PHE A 131 6.22 1.37 14.39
C PHE A 131 6.17 1.69 15.90
N GLY A 132 5.04 1.39 16.55
CA GLY A 132 4.90 1.60 18.00
C GLY A 132 5.92 0.83 18.82
N ILE A 133 6.23 -0.43 18.46
CA ILE A 133 7.27 -1.24 19.12
C ILE A 133 8.64 -0.60 18.92
N ASN A 134 8.98 -0.20 17.70
CA ASN A 134 10.27 0.41 17.40
C ASN A 134 10.44 1.76 18.11
N LEU A 135 9.39 2.59 18.11
CA LEU A 135 9.40 3.86 18.82
C LEU A 135 9.57 3.68 20.32
N LYS A 136 8.85 2.71 20.92
CA LYS A 136 9.03 2.37 22.33
C LYS A 136 10.47 1.97 22.64
N ASN A 137 11.06 1.09 21.83
CA ASN A 137 12.43 0.63 22.01
C ASN A 137 13.43 1.79 21.90
N LEU A 138 13.19 2.73 20.96
CA LEU A 138 14.02 3.91 20.80
C LEU A 138 13.94 4.84 22.02
N LEU A 139 12.72 5.13 22.49
CA LEU A 139 12.48 6.01 23.64
C LEU A 139 12.96 5.40 24.97
N MET A 140 13.00 4.07 25.08
CA MET A 140 13.45 3.35 26.26
C MET A 140 14.94 3.05 26.25
N GLN A 141 15.71 3.58 25.31
CA GLN A 141 17.17 3.44 25.33
C GLN A 141 17.74 4.11 26.59
N PRO A 142 18.72 3.47 27.25
CA PRO A 142 19.33 4.06 28.42
C PRO A 142 20.03 5.38 28.06
N PRO A 143 19.91 6.43 28.87
CA PRO A 143 20.58 7.71 28.65
C PRO A 143 22.11 7.56 28.68
N ILE A 144 22.80 8.43 27.99
CA ILE A 144 24.25 8.54 28.04
C ILE A 144 24.62 9.03 29.47
N LYS A 145 25.23 8.14 30.26
CA LYS A 145 25.56 8.44 31.67
C LYS A 145 26.82 9.31 31.78
N SER A 146 26.80 10.20 32.78
CA SER A 146 27.97 10.95 33.22
C SER A 146 28.66 11.81 32.14
N LYS A 147 27.90 12.30 31.18
CA LYS A 147 28.40 13.20 30.13
C LYS A 147 27.43 14.35 29.90
N THR A 148 27.98 15.52 29.59
CA THR A 148 27.20 16.60 29.00
C THR A 148 26.90 16.25 27.57
N VAL A 149 25.64 16.37 27.13
CA VAL A 149 25.19 15.97 25.81
C VAL A 149 24.61 17.17 25.10
N LEU A 150 25.04 17.40 23.84
CA LEU A 150 24.41 18.32 22.90
C LEU A 150 23.42 17.56 22.03
N GLY A 151 22.12 17.85 22.20
CA GLY A 151 21.07 17.42 21.29
C GLY A 151 21.00 18.39 20.08
N PHE A 152 20.96 17.83 18.88
CA PHE A 152 20.90 18.59 17.63
C PHE A 152 19.73 18.07 16.77
N ASP A 153 18.77 18.96 16.46
CA ASP A 153 17.62 18.67 15.60
C ASP A 153 17.71 19.52 14.32
N PRO A 154 18.18 18.95 13.19
CA PRO A 154 18.43 19.71 11.97
C PRO A 154 17.11 20.08 11.26
N ALA A 155 17.00 21.36 10.84
CA ALA A 155 15.89 21.83 10.01
C ALA A 155 16.30 23.02 9.14
N PHE A 156 15.96 22.98 7.85
CA PHE A 156 16.33 24.02 6.88
C PHE A 156 15.58 25.34 7.10
N ARG A 157 14.24 25.29 7.24
CA ARG A 157 13.41 26.50 7.30
C ARG A 157 13.29 27.11 8.69
N THR A 158 13.21 26.29 9.71
CA THR A 158 12.99 26.72 11.10
C THR A 158 14.27 26.84 11.92
N GLY A 159 15.43 26.59 11.29
CA GLY A 159 16.73 26.53 11.96
C GLY A 159 16.96 25.22 12.68
N CYS A 160 18.23 24.91 12.93
CA CYS A 160 18.65 23.73 13.68
C CYS A 160 18.51 24.04 15.18
N LYS A 161 17.71 23.28 15.88
CA LYS A 161 17.51 23.44 17.33
C LYS A 161 18.59 22.71 18.11
N LEU A 162 19.13 23.39 19.09
CA LEU A 162 20.19 22.90 19.97
C LEU A 162 19.66 22.82 21.40
N ALA A 163 20.01 21.76 22.11
CA ALA A 163 19.77 21.64 23.54
C ALA A 163 20.96 21.00 24.23
N VAL A 164 21.50 21.63 25.25
CA VAL A 164 22.60 21.09 26.06
C VAL A 164 22.05 20.61 27.39
N ILE A 165 22.31 19.36 27.72
CA ILE A 165 21.93 18.76 29.01
C ILE A 165 23.16 18.34 29.78
N SER A 166 23.07 18.47 31.13
CA SER A 166 24.11 18.03 32.06
C SER A 166 24.23 16.50 32.12
N SER A 167 25.24 16.02 32.82
CA SER A 167 25.44 14.59 33.10
C SER A 167 24.32 13.97 33.94
N THR A 168 23.50 14.79 34.61
CA THR A 168 22.34 14.40 35.39
C THR A 168 21.01 14.54 34.66
N GLY A 169 21.03 15.05 33.40
CA GLY A 169 19.83 15.27 32.56
C GLY A 169 19.19 16.64 32.76
N GLU A 170 19.81 17.56 33.52
CA GLU A 170 19.34 18.93 33.66
C GLU A 170 19.58 19.74 32.41
N LEU A 171 18.59 20.51 31.94
CA LEU A 171 18.70 21.39 30.77
C LEU A 171 19.58 22.59 31.09
N LEU A 172 20.72 22.71 30.41
CA LEU A 172 21.71 23.77 30.65
C LEU A 172 21.49 24.95 29.68
N HIS A 173 21.22 24.67 28.40
CA HIS A 173 21.08 25.71 27.39
C HIS A 173 20.20 25.24 26.21
N ILE A 174 19.50 26.20 25.58
CA ILE A 174 18.74 25.99 24.34
C ILE A 174 19.12 27.10 23.37
N ASP A 175 19.31 26.74 22.11
CA ASP A 175 19.60 27.71 21.06
C ASP A 175 19.05 27.24 19.69
N VAL A 176 19.04 28.14 18.70
CA VAL A 176 18.66 27.85 17.33
C VAL A 176 19.65 28.49 16.38
N ILE A 177 20.35 27.68 15.62
CA ILE A 177 21.31 28.16 14.61
C ILE A 177 20.75 27.97 13.19
N TYR A 178 21.21 28.80 12.26
CA TYR A 178 20.82 28.78 10.84
C TYR A 178 22.04 28.61 9.93
N PRO A 179 22.63 27.41 9.83
CA PRO A 179 23.88 27.18 9.11
C PRO A 179 23.76 27.28 7.58
N HIS A 180 22.59 27.65 7.06
CA HIS A 180 22.29 27.77 5.63
C HIS A 180 21.78 29.15 5.27
N GLU A 181 22.03 29.56 4.01
CA GLU A 181 21.47 30.79 3.46
C GLU A 181 19.93 30.84 3.61
N PRO A 182 19.32 32.05 3.80
CA PRO A 182 19.97 33.35 3.73
C PRO A 182 20.58 33.86 5.05
N LYS A 183 20.41 33.18 6.18
CA LYS A 183 20.88 33.68 7.49
C LYS A 183 22.37 33.41 7.73
N ASN A 184 22.83 32.19 7.44
CA ASN A 184 24.23 31.76 7.53
C ASN A 184 24.90 32.08 8.89
N ASP A 185 24.18 31.73 9.98
CA ASP A 185 24.54 31.99 11.37
C ASP A 185 25.08 30.73 12.06
#